data_8e76ee2007183cbcd800eddb51c5d8ca
#
_entry.id   8e76ee2007183cbcd800eddb51c5d8ca
#
_cell.length_a   1.000
_cell.length_b   1.000
_cell.length_c   1.000
_cell.angle_alpha   90.00
_cell.angle_beta   90.00
_cell.angle_gamma   90.00
#
_symmetry.space_group_name_H-M   'P 1'
#
loop_
_entity.id
_entity.type
_entity.pdbx_description
1 polymer ?
#
loop_
_entity_poly.entity_id
_entity_poly.type
_entity_poly.pdbx_seq_one_letter_code
_entity_poly.pdbx_strand_id
1 'polypeptide(L)'
;MREPLQILQKYWGYTNFRPLQQEIIENVLRGRDTVALLPTGGGKSLCFQVPALAMEGICIVVSPLIALMNDQVNRLQQMGIKSIALTGRIHYSDLDRLLENAIFGNYKFLYLSPERIQQDLVQARIAQMPVNLWAIDEAHCISQWGNDFRPAYRNINILREIHPEVPTIALTATATPEVLTDTILELHLRNPEIFKKSFFRENLAYVTRYEEDKLYAIEQLLKKNEPAIIYTRNRKRTETLSHELNLRHFQSDYFHGGISDQEKQQKLHNWLTEKKPIMVATNAFGMGIDKPNVRHVIHYEMPDSMESYFQEAGRAGRDGLPAQAVLLYNPSDFKTLQEQYINNLPTTDFVKEVY
;
A
#
# COMPACT_ATOMS: atom_id res chain seq x y z
N MET A 1 14.49 24.20 -12.39
CA MET A 1 13.46 23.33 -11.77
C MET A 1 12.08 23.87 -12.12
N ARG A 2 11.13 23.00 -12.49
CA ARG A 2 9.72 23.40 -12.69
C ARG A 2 9.06 23.59 -11.33
N GLU A 3 8.15 24.55 -11.23
CA GLU A 3 7.46 24.82 -9.96
C GLU A 3 6.50 23.67 -9.58
N PRO A 4 6.58 23.11 -8.38
CA PRO A 4 5.80 21.93 -7.98
C PRO A 4 4.28 22.09 -8.15
N LEU A 5 3.74 23.27 -7.86
CA LEU A 5 2.31 23.53 -7.99
C LEU A 5 1.85 23.51 -9.46
N GLN A 6 2.67 23.99 -10.39
CA GLN A 6 2.38 23.93 -11.82
C GLN A 6 2.37 22.49 -12.33
N ILE A 7 3.26 21.62 -11.79
CA ILE A 7 3.28 20.19 -12.09
C ILE A 7 2.00 19.53 -11.57
N LEU A 8 1.60 19.84 -10.33
CA LEU A 8 0.37 19.31 -9.74
C LEU A 8 -0.86 19.69 -10.58
N GLN A 9 -0.99 20.94 -10.96
CA GLN A 9 -2.08 21.44 -11.79
C GLN A 9 -2.10 20.79 -13.17
N LYS A 10 -0.93 20.69 -13.82
CA LYS A 10 -0.80 20.17 -15.17
C LYS A 10 -1.20 18.70 -15.27
N TYR A 11 -0.75 17.86 -14.34
CA TYR A 11 -0.89 16.41 -14.46
C TYR A 11 -2.08 15.85 -13.68
N TRP A 12 -2.42 16.45 -12.54
CA TRP A 12 -3.51 15.96 -11.66
C TRP A 12 -4.72 16.89 -11.59
N GLY A 13 -4.62 18.12 -12.13
CA GLY A 13 -5.72 19.08 -12.11
C GLY A 13 -6.01 19.71 -10.74
N TYR A 14 -5.17 19.44 -9.73
CA TYR A 14 -5.35 20.02 -8.40
C TYR A 14 -4.73 21.40 -8.30
N THR A 15 -5.43 22.30 -7.64
CA THR A 15 -4.99 23.70 -7.45
C THR A 15 -4.16 23.90 -6.19
N ASN A 16 -4.22 22.99 -5.23
CA ASN A 16 -3.52 23.07 -3.96
C ASN A 16 -3.01 21.72 -3.52
N PHE A 17 -1.90 21.70 -2.78
CA PHE A 17 -1.43 20.52 -2.08
C PHE A 17 -2.31 20.23 -0.85
N ARG A 18 -2.42 18.97 -0.48
CA ARG A 18 -2.97 18.57 0.82
C ARG A 18 -1.97 18.93 1.94
N PRO A 19 -2.44 19.06 3.20
CA PRO A 19 -1.56 19.32 4.33
C PRO A 19 -0.34 18.38 4.37
N LEU A 20 0.84 18.92 4.62
CA LEU A 20 2.17 18.31 4.62
C LEU A 20 2.73 17.90 3.25
N GLN A 21 1.94 17.82 2.17
CA GLN A 21 2.49 17.43 0.86
C GLN A 21 3.49 18.45 0.33
N GLN A 22 3.20 19.73 0.49
CA GLN A 22 4.10 20.80 0.01
C GLN A 22 5.43 20.77 0.76
N GLU A 23 5.39 20.68 2.07
CA GLU A 23 6.59 20.64 2.93
C GLU A 23 7.46 19.42 2.62
N ILE A 24 6.84 18.25 2.42
CA ILE A 24 7.54 17.02 2.02
C ILE A 24 8.21 17.21 0.66
N ILE A 25 7.48 17.73 -0.34
CA ILE A 25 7.99 17.95 -1.70
C ILE A 25 9.17 18.92 -1.67
N GLU A 26 9.04 20.03 -0.95
CA GLU A 26 10.11 21.03 -0.81
C GLU A 26 11.35 20.44 -0.13
N ASN A 27 11.18 19.60 0.90
CA ASN A 27 12.29 18.92 1.57
C ASN A 27 13.04 17.99 0.63
N VAL A 28 12.33 17.19 -0.16
CA VAL A 28 12.92 16.34 -1.20
C VAL A 28 13.68 17.16 -2.25
N LEU A 29 13.10 18.28 -2.71
CA LEU A 29 13.73 19.16 -3.70
C LEU A 29 15.01 19.85 -3.19
N ARG A 30 15.14 19.99 -1.86
CA ARG A 30 16.39 20.44 -1.21
C ARG A 30 17.46 19.36 -1.12
N GLY A 31 17.19 18.14 -1.66
CA GLY A 31 18.13 17.01 -1.62
C GLY A 31 18.22 16.34 -0.26
N ARG A 32 17.22 16.47 0.62
CA ARG A 32 17.21 15.89 1.95
C ARG A 32 16.47 14.57 2.00
N ASP A 33 16.99 13.64 2.77
CA ASP A 33 16.27 12.41 3.08
C ASP A 33 15.00 12.72 3.88
N THR A 34 13.93 12.02 3.56
CA THR A 34 12.58 12.33 4.04
C THR A 34 11.86 11.06 4.50
N VAL A 35 11.18 11.10 5.62
CA VAL A 35 10.21 10.07 6.01
C VAL A 35 8.82 10.67 6.05
N ALA A 36 7.90 10.12 5.26
CA ALA A 36 6.52 10.57 5.18
C ALA A 36 5.57 9.51 5.75
N LEU A 37 5.11 9.72 6.99
CA LEU A 37 4.10 8.91 7.66
C LEU A 37 2.73 9.56 7.41
N LEU A 38 2.08 9.15 6.32
CA LEU A 38 0.80 9.68 5.88
C LEU A 38 -0.25 8.58 5.81
N PRO A 39 -1.49 8.82 6.28
CA PRO A 39 -2.54 7.81 6.26
C PRO A 39 -2.84 7.32 4.85
N THR A 40 -3.47 6.16 4.74
CA THR A 40 -3.99 5.64 3.47
C THR A 40 -4.95 6.67 2.85
N GLY A 41 -4.81 6.93 1.54
CA GLY A 41 -5.55 8.02 0.86
C GLY A 41 -4.98 9.42 1.10
N GLY A 42 -3.90 9.57 1.87
CA GLY A 42 -3.22 10.85 2.13
C GLY A 42 -2.46 11.45 0.94
N GLY A 43 -2.43 10.75 -0.21
CA GLY A 43 -1.75 11.21 -1.41
C GLY A 43 -0.23 11.02 -1.36
N LYS A 44 0.24 9.94 -0.73
CA LYS A 44 1.67 9.58 -0.63
C LYS A 44 2.42 9.62 -1.97
N SER A 45 1.80 9.11 -3.03
CA SER A 45 2.45 9.05 -4.35
C SER A 45 2.83 10.43 -4.89
N LEU A 46 2.03 11.47 -4.62
CA LEU A 46 2.36 12.84 -5.04
C LEU A 46 3.63 13.37 -4.37
N CYS A 47 3.92 12.92 -3.16
CA CYS A 47 5.09 13.36 -2.40
C CYS A 47 6.43 12.99 -3.06
N PHE A 48 6.45 11.95 -3.92
CA PHE A 48 7.63 11.62 -4.72
C PHE A 48 7.45 11.89 -6.21
N GLN A 49 6.22 11.78 -6.75
CA GLN A 49 5.98 11.99 -8.18
C GLN A 49 6.18 13.45 -8.61
N VAL A 50 5.68 14.40 -7.80
CA VAL A 50 5.83 15.82 -8.10
C VAL A 50 7.30 16.27 -8.08
N PRO A 51 8.09 16.01 -7.02
CA PRO A 51 9.49 16.43 -7.02
C PRO A 51 10.32 15.71 -8.10
N ALA A 52 10.07 14.42 -8.38
CA ALA A 52 10.76 13.71 -9.45
C ALA A 52 10.51 14.32 -10.84
N LEU A 53 9.29 14.85 -11.08
CA LEU A 53 8.95 15.56 -12.32
C LEU A 53 9.55 16.99 -12.39
N ALA A 54 9.82 17.59 -11.23
CA ALA A 54 10.47 18.90 -11.14
C ALA A 54 11.99 18.83 -11.40
N MET A 55 12.60 17.69 -11.11
CA MET A 55 14.03 17.41 -11.29
C MET A 55 14.30 16.76 -12.65
N GLU A 56 15.52 16.91 -13.16
CA GLU A 56 16.01 16.12 -14.29
C GLU A 56 16.35 14.69 -13.83
N GLY A 57 16.34 13.73 -14.78
CA GLY A 57 16.65 12.33 -14.50
C GLY A 57 15.42 11.48 -14.18
N ILE A 58 15.64 10.33 -13.53
CA ILE A 58 14.67 9.27 -13.30
C ILE A 58 14.52 9.00 -11.79
N CYS A 59 13.29 8.83 -11.33
CA CYS A 59 12.97 8.36 -9.98
C CYS A 59 12.86 6.83 -9.98
N ILE A 60 13.59 6.18 -9.11
CA ILE A 60 13.45 4.75 -8.87
C ILE A 60 12.48 4.55 -7.71
N VAL A 61 11.38 3.82 -7.97
CA VAL A 61 10.34 3.54 -6.99
C VAL A 61 10.39 2.07 -6.60
N VAL A 62 10.67 1.82 -5.33
CA VAL A 62 10.65 0.48 -4.77
C VAL A 62 9.31 0.25 -4.08
N SER A 63 8.57 -0.76 -4.54
CA SER A 63 7.27 -1.12 -3.95
C SER A 63 7.12 -2.64 -3.85
N PRO A 64 6.46 -3.16 -2.80
CA PRO A 64 6.29 -4.60 -2.61
C PRO A 64 5.17 -5.20 -3.46
N LEU A 65 4.41 -4.39 -4.18
CA LEU A 65 3.12 -4.75 -4.75
C LEU A 65 3.08 -4.56 -6.26
N ILE A 66 3.14 -5.66 -6.99
CA ILE A 66 3.12 -5.69 -8.46
C ILE A 66 1.87 -4.99 -9.02
N ALA A 67 0.70 -5.26 -8.45
CA ALA A 67 -0.55 -4.68 -8.92
C ALA A 67 -0.55 -3.15 -8.79
N LEU A 68 -0.05 -2.63 -7.64
CA LEU A 68 0.05 -1.19 -7.40
C LEU A 68 1.05 -0.52 -8.35
N MET A 69 2.21 -1.15 -8.57
CA MET A 69 3.21 -0.64 -9.53
C MET A 69 2.63 -0.50 -10.93
N ASN A 70 1.93 -1.53 -11.41
CA ASN A 70 1.29 -1.50 -12.72
C ASN A 70 0.20 -0.43 -12.82
N ASP A 71 -0.64 -0.28 -11.79
CA ASP A 71 -1.69 0.75 -11.76
C ASP A 71 -1.07 2.16 -11.78
N GLN A 72 -0.05 2.41 -10.97
CA GLN A 72 0.64 3.70 -10.96
C GLN A 72 1.32 4.01 -12.29
N VAL A 73 2.01 3.04 -12.90
CA VAL A 73 2.63 3.20 -14.21
C VAL A 73 1.59 3.48 -15.28
N ASN A 74 0.48 2.74 -15.31
CA ASN A 74 -0.60 2.98 -16.27
C ASN A 74 -1.19 4.39 -16.14
N ARG A 75 -1.44 4.87 -14.93
CA ARG A 75 -1.93 6.23 -14.69
C ARG A 75 -0.92 7.30 -15.16
N LEU A 76 0.36 7.12 -14.87
CA LEU A 76 1.42 8.04 -15.32
C LEU A 76 1.52 8.06 -16.84
N GLN A 77 1.46 6.91 -17.51
CA GLN A 77 1.47 6.81 -18.96
C GLN A 77 0.25 7.48 -19.61
N GLN A 78 -0.95 7.35 -19.03
CA GLN A 78 -2.15 8.06 -19.46
C GLN A 78 -2.01 9.58 -19.37
N MET A 79 -1.21 10.08 -18.42
CA MET A 79 -0.85 11.49 -18.30
C MET A 79 0.29 11.93 -19.24
N GLY A 80 0.78 11.02 -20.11
CA GLY A 80 1.91 11.29 -21.00
C GLY A 80 3.29 11.26 -20.33
N ILE A 81 3.38 10.71 -19.11
CA ILE A 81 4.64 10.59 -18.36
C ILE A 81 5.25 9.21 -18.64
N LYS A 82 6.43 9.18 -19.26
CA LYS A 82 7.15 7.93 -19.53
C LYS A 82 7.52 7.23 -18.22
N SER A 83 6.94 6.08 -17.99
CA SER A 83 7.12 5.27 -16.79
C SER A 83 7.15 3.79 -17.15
N ILE A 84 7.85 2.99 -16.38
CA ILE A 84 8.00 1.55 -16.59
C ILE A 84 7.94 0.81 -15.27
N ALA A 85 7.38 -0.41 -15.26
CA ALA A 85 7.41 -1.32 -14.14
C ALA A 85 8.09 -2.63 -14.51
N LEU A 86 9.08 -3.05 -13.74
CA LEU A 86 9.75 -4.35 -13.89
C LEU A 86 9.05 -5.41 -13.04
N THR A 87 7.89 -5.87 -13.49
CA THR A 87 7.03 -6.80 -12.76
C THR A 87 6.99 -8.19 -13.40
N GLY A 88 6.73 -9.21 -12.58
CA GLY A 88 6.57 -10.59 -13.06
C GLY A 88 7.88 -11.23 -13.55
N ARG A 89 7.73 -12.30 -14.32
CA ARG A 89 8.87 -12.96 -14.97
C ARG A 89 9.17 -12.28 -16.31
N ILE A 90 10.34 -11.65 -16.41
CA ILE A 90 10.82 -11.00 -17.64
C ILE A 90 12.03 -11.80 -18.11
N HIS A 91 12.08 -12.13 -19.41
CA HIS A 91 13.24 -12.77 -19.99
C HIS A 91 14.45 -11.83 -19.91
N TYR A 92 15.67 -12.39 -19.77
CA TYR A 92 16.88 -11.61 -19.55
C TYR A 92 17.11 -10.54 -20.63
N SER A 93 16.96 -10.91 -21.91
CA SER A 93 17.13 -9.98 -23.04
C SER A 93 16.10 -8.84 -23.05
N ASP A 94 14.85 -9.13 -22.62
CA ASP A 94 13.82 -8.11 -22.54
C ASP A 94 14.04 -7.19 -21.33
N LEU A 95 14.48 -7.76 -20.21
CA LEU A 95 14.85 -6.98 -19.02
C LEU A 95 15.99 -5.99 -19.33
N ASP A 96 17.05 -6.46 -20.02
CA ASP A 96 18.17 -5.62 -20.39
C ASP A 96 17.74 -4.49 -21.33
N ARG A 97 16.93 -4.79 -22.36
CA ARG A 97 16.38 -3.79 -23.28
C ARG A 97 15.49 -2.76 -22.55
N LEU A 98 14.67 -3.19 -21.60
CA LEU A 98 13.82 -2.29 -20.83
C LEU A 98 14.64 -1.35 -19.94
N LEU A 99 15.71 -1.87 -19.33
CA LEU A 99 16.62 -1.08 -18.51
C LEU A 99 17.45 -0.10 -19.36
N GLU A 100 17.91 -0.53 -20.53
CA GLU A 100 18.58 0.35 -21.51
C GLU A 100 17.66 1.47 -21.98
N ASN A 101 16.41 1.17 -22.28
CA ASN A 101 15.41 2.18 -22.59
C ASN A 101 15.20 3.16 -21.42
N ALA A 102 15.27 2.70 -20.18
CA ALA A 102 15.15 3.58 -19.01
C ALA A 102 16.34 4.56 -18.90
N ILE A 103 17.54 4.16 -19.34
CA ILE A 103 18.74 5.03 -19.36
C ILE A 103 18.58 6.12 -20.45
N PHE A 104 18.27 5.74 -21.68
CA PHE A 104 18.33 6.63 -22.85
C PHE A 104 16.98 7.20 -23.31
N GLY A 105 15.88 6.61 -22.86
CA GLY A 105 14.53 6.93 -23.35
C GLY A 105 13.80 8.07 -22.64
N ASN A 106 14.48 8.85 -21.78
CA ASN A 106 13.87 9.92 -20.96
C ASN A 106 12.69 9.44 -20.12
N TYR A 107 12.81 8.28 -19.50
CA TYR A 107 11.84 7.80 -18.52
C TYR A 107 11.94 8.64 -17.23
N LYS A 108 10.79 8.90 -16.62
CA LYS A 108 10.68 9.64 -15.36
C LYS A 108 10.54 8.74 -14.15
N PHE A 109 9.99 7.55 -14.33
CA PHE A 109 9.81 6.60 -13.24
C PHE A 109 10.16 5.19 -13.68
N LEU A 110 10.91 4.49 -12.84
CA LEU A 110 11.16 3.06 -12.90
C LEU A 110 10.65 2.42 -11.60
N TYR A 111 9.61 1.61 -11.71
CA TYR A 111 9.04 0.85 -10.59
C TYR A 111 9.59 -0.56 -10.58
N LEU A 112 10.03 -1.02 -9.41
CA LEU A 112 10.56 -2.37 -9.25
C LEU A 112 10.35 -2.90 -7.82
N SER A 113 10.36 -4.22 -7.67
CA SER A 113 10.27 -4.84 -6.37
C SER A 113 11.66 -4.93 -5.70
N PRO A 114 11.72 -5.05 -4.35
CA PRO A 114 13.00 -5.20 -3.65
C PRO A 114 13.79 -6.44 -4.09
N GLU A 115 13.12 -7.52 -4.51
CA GLU A 115 13.78 -8.71 -5.06
C GLU A 115 14.43 -8.43 -6.42
N ARG A 116 13.86 -7.53 -7.20
CA ARG A 116 14.39 -7.14 -8.51
C ARG A 116 15.69 -6.35 -8.39
N ILE A 117 15.81 -5.52 -7.35
CA ILE A 117 17.04 -4.74 -7.06
C ILE A 117 18.25 -5.65 -6.82
N GLN A 118 18.04 -6.86 -6.30
CA GLN A 118 19.15 -7.79 -5.98
C GLN A 118 19.77 -8.43 -7.21
N GLN A 119 19.24 -8.21 -8.41
CA GLN A 119 19.79 -8.75 -9.64
C GLN A 119 20.95 -7.89 -10.13
N ASP A 120 22.11 -8.51 -10.37
CA ASP A 120 23.34 -7.83 -10.81
C ASP A 120 23.13 -6.96 -12.06
N LEU A 121 22.37 -7.46 -13.04
CA LEU A 121 22.04 -6.70 -14.24
C LEU A 121 21.27 -5.42 -13.90
N VAL A 122 20.32 -5.49 -12.96
CA VAL A 122 19.51 -4.32 -12.58
C VAL A 122 20.37 -3.29 -11.87
N GLN A 123 21.24 -3.71 -10.96
CA GLN A 123 22.18 -2.83 -10.27
C GLN A 123 23.17 -2.17 -11.24
N ALA A 124 23.75 -2.94 -12.16
CA ALA A 124 24.69 -2.43 -13.17
C ALA A 124 24.03 -1.39 -14.10
N ARG A 125 22.77 -1.57 -14.45
CA ARG A 125 22.01 -0.63 -15.28
C ARG A 125 21.56 0.59 -14.50
N ILE A 126 21.14 0.44 -13.24
CA ILE A 126 20.78 1.56 -12.35
C ILE A 126 22.01 2.47 -12.14
N ALA A 127 23.21 1.91 -12.00
CA ALA A 127 24.43 2.67 -11.86
C ALA A 127 24.74 3.62 -13.05
N GLN A 128 24.17 3.33 -14.22
CA GLN A 128 24.30 4.15 -15.43
C GLN A 128 23.16 5.17 -15.60
N MET A 129 22.11 5.10 -14.75
CA MET A 129 20.95 6.00 -14.85
C MET A 129 21.23 7.35 -14.17
N PRO A 130 20.73 8.46 -14.72
CA PRO A 130 20.73 9.75 -14.02
C PRO A 130 19.63 9.76 -12.95
N VAL A 131 19.84 9.02 -11.85
CA VAL A 131 18.84 8.89 -10.78
C VAL A 131 18.73 10.22 -10.02
N ASN A 132 17.48 10.69 -9.83
CA ASN A 132 17.20 11.94 -9.13
C ASN A 132 16.55 11.73 -7.75
N LEU A 133 15.93 10.58 -7.50
CA LEU A 133 15.21 10.28 -6.27
C LEU A 133 15.06 8.77 -6.06
N TRP A 134 15.28 8.31 -4.84
CA TRP A 134 14.85 7.00 -4.37
C TRP A 134 13.53 7.13 -3.63
N ALA A 135 12.47 6.52 -4.12
CA ALA A 135 11.18 6.48 -3.45
C ALA A 135 10.89 5.06 -2.94
N ILE A 136 10.89 4.89 -1.63
CA ILE A 136 10.63 3.60 -0.98
C ILE A 136 9.21 3.59 -0.46
N ASP A 137 8.33 2.92 -1.19
CA ASP A 137 6.92 2.77 -0.81
C ASP A 137 6.75 1.61 0.17
N GLU A 138 5.76 1.72 1.07
CA GLU A 138 5.52 0.78 2.17
C GLU A 138 6.81 0.46 2.96
N ALA A 139 7.57 1.52 3.27
CA ALA A 139 8.91 1.41 3.88
C ALA A 139 8.92 0.66 5.22
N HIS A 140 7.78 0.54 5.91
CA HIS A 140 7.63 -0.27 7.13
C HIS A 140 7.95 -1.76 6.92
N CYS A 141 7.87 -2.26 5.66
CA CYS A 141 8.22 -3.64 5.31
C CYS A 141 9.70 -3.99 5.58
N ILE A 142 10.57 -3.02 5.81
CA ILE A 142 11.98 -3.24 6.12
C ILE A 142 12.19 -3.71 7.57
N SER A 143 11.27 -3.36 8.47
CA SER A 143 11.40 -3.59 9.90
C SER A 143 10.90 -4.97 10.32
N GLN A 144 11.70 -5.69 11.10
CA GLN A 144 11.29 -6.95 11.75
C GLN A 144 10.23 -6.75 12.85
N TRP A 145 10.11 -5.54 13.36
CA TRP A 145 9.11 -5.17 14.37
C TRP A 145 7.74 -4.88 13.77
N GLY A 146 7.64 -4.86 12.42
CA GLY A 146 6.40 -4.65 11.69
C GLY A 146 5.73 -5.97 11.30
N ASN A 147 4.40 -5.94 11.16
CA ASN A 147 3.62 -7.13 10.78
C ASN A 147 3.82 -7.60 9.33
N ASP A 148 4.35 -6.72 8.47
CA ASP A 148 4.54 -6.95 7.03
C ASP A 148 6.02 -7.04 6.65
N PHE A 149 6.87 -7.52 7.55
CA PHE A 149 8.30 -7.66 7.30
C PHE A 149 8.61 -8.48 6.04
N ARG A 150 9.47 -7.90 5.21
CA ARG A 150 9.97 -8.54 3.99
C ARG A 150 11.49 -8.53 3.95
N PRO A 151 12.16 -9.68 4.06
CA PRO A 151 13.63 -9.75 4.10
C PRO A 151 14.31 -9.03 2.93
N ALA A 152 13.69 -9.05 1.74
CA ALA A 152 14.23 -8.40 0.55
C ALA A 152 14.34 -6.86 0.69
N TYR A 153 13.53 -6.23 1.58
CA TYR A 153 13.64 -4.79 1.84
C TYR A 153 14.95 -4.39 2.50
N ARG A 154 15.59 -5.27 3.27
CA ARG A 154 16.87 -4.97 3.91
C ARG A 154 18.00 -4.71 2.92
N ASN A 155 17.90 -5.28 1.73
CA ASN A 155 18.93 -5.13 0.70
C ASN A 155 18.72 -3.88 -0.19
N ILE A 156 17.72 -3.04 0.10
CA ILE A 156 17.48 -1.79 -0.66
C ILE A 156 18.60 -0.77 -0.43
N ASN A 157 19.30 -0.85 0.69
CA ASN A 157 20.45 0.02 1.01
C ASN A 157 21.53 0.03 -0.08
N ILE A 158 21.65 -1.03 -0.90
CA ILE A 158 22.54 -1.07 -2.07
C ILE A 158 22.33 0.12 -3.01
N LEU A 159 21.11 0.66 -3.11
CA LEU A 159 20.82 1.83 -3.93
C LEU A 159 21.60 3.06 -3.45
N ARG A 160 21.80 3.19 -2.14
CA ARG A 160 22.58 4.25 -1.53
C ARG A 160 24.08 4.09 -1.83
N GLU A 161 24.55 2.86 -1.98
CA GLU A 161 25.95 2.58 -2.36
C GLU A 161 26.19 2.92 -3.83
N ILE A 162 25.20 2.64 -4.71
CA ILE A 162 25.29 2.93 -6.15
C ILE A 162 25.28 4.44 -6.42
N HIS A 163 24.39 5.20 -5.79
CA HIS A 163 24.31 6.66 -5.93
C HIS A 163 24.20 7.34 -4.55
N PRO A 164 25.32 7.57 -3.88
CA PRO A 164 25.34 8.08 -2.51
C PRO A 164 24.65 9.43 -2.32
N GLU A 165 24.70 10.33 -3.33
CA GLU A 165 24.20 11.69 -3.23
C GLU A 165 22.69 11.83 -3.49
N VAL A 166 22.06 10.78 -4.03
CA VAL A 166 20.64 10.82 -4.36
C VAL A 166 19.78 10.79 -3.08
N PRO A 167 18.86 11.75 -2.90
CA PRO A 167 17.98 11.76 -1.73
C PRO A 167 17.00 10.58 -1.73
N THR A 168 16.60 10.16 -0.54
CA THR A 168 15.64 9.08 -0.35
C THR A 168 14.38 9.60 0.33
N ILE A 169 13.22 9.25 -0.21
CA ILE A 169 11.94 9.42 0.47
C ILE A 169 11.38 8.05 0.84
N ALA A 170 11.20 7.80 2.14
CA ALA A 170 10.53 6.63 2.69
C ALA A 170 9.06 6.97 3.00
N LEU A 171 8.13 6.20 2.43
CA LEU A 171 6.70 6.43 2.57
C LEU A 171 6.04 5.23 3.23
N THR A 172 5.20 5.49 4.23
CA THR A 172 4.38 4.46 4.84
C THR A 172 3.07 5.05 5.37
N ALA A 173 2.04 4.19 5.51
CA ALA A 173 0.79 4.57 6.16
C ALA A 173 0.81 4.28 7.65
N THR A 174 1.58 3.29 8.08
CA THR A 174 1.58 2.77 9.45
C THR A 174 3.01 2.50 9.89
N ALA A 175 3.44 3.09 10.99
CA ALA A 175 4.69 2.77 11.64
C ALA A 175 4.62 3.15 13.13
N THR A 176 4.98 2.22 14.00
CA THR A 176 5.26 2.54 15.39
C THR A 176 6.58 3.32 15.51
N PRO A 177 6.89 3.93 16.67
CA PRO A 177 8.19 4.59 16.86
C PRO A 177 9.38 3.65 16.61
N GLU A 178 9.25 2.37 17.01
CA GLU A 178 10.27 1.34 16.81
C GLU A 178 10.46 1.04 15.33
N VAL A 179 9.38 0.80 14.58
CA VAL A 179 9.38 0.56 13.13
C VAL A 179 9.97 1.76 12.38
N LEU A 180 9.65 2.97 12.81
CA LEU A 180 10.20 4.19 12.22
C LEU A 180 11.71 4.30 12.42
N THR A 181 12.18 4.05 13.64
CA THR A 181 13.61 4.06 13.96
C THR A 181 14.37 3.02 13.14
N ASP A 182 13.84 1.81 13.08
CA ASP A 182 14.41 0.70 12.30
C ASP A 182 14.45 1.04 10.80
N THR A 183 13.38 1.63 10.26
CA THR A 183 13.32 2.08 8.86
C THR A 183 14.42 3.10 8.54
N ILE A 184 14.67 4.06 9.43
CA ILE A 184 15.70 5.08 9.25
C ILE A 184 17.09 4.43 9.24
N LEU A 185 17.34 3.49 10.14
CA LEU A 185 18.62 2.81 10.27
C LEU A 185 18.90 1.89 9.07
N GLU A 186 17.95 1.03 8.74
CA GLU A 186 18.11 0.02 7.68
C GLU A 186 18.18 0.63 6.26
N LEU A 187 17.51 1.77 6.02
CA LEU A 187 17.63 2.54 4.77
C LEU A 187 18.84 3.48 4.74
N HIS A 188 19.63 3.53 5.79
CA HIS A 188 20.79 4.44 5.93
C HIS A 188 20.42 5.91 5.62
N LEU A 189 19.26 6.37 6.13
CA LEU A 189 18.81 7.74 5.89
C LEU A 189 19.69 8.75 6.65
N ARG A 190 20.05 9.84 5.98
CA ARG A 190 20.96 10.88 6.50
C ARG A 190 20.16 12.00 7.13
N ASN A 191 20.11 12.07 8.45
CA ASN A 191 19.38 13.11 9.18
C ASN A 191 18.01 13.41 8.55
N PRO A 192 17.14 12.41 8.37
CA PRO A 192 15.90 12.57 7.63
C PRO A 192 14.94 13.50 8.37
N GLU A 193 14.26 14.34 7.62
CA GLU A 193 13.11 15.06 8.16
C GLU A 193 11.89 14.16 8.17
N ILE A 194 11.19 14.12 9.32
CA ILE A 194 10.08 13.20 9.56
C ILE A 194 8.77 13.97 9.57
N PHE A 195 7.92 13.72 8.57
CA PHE A 195 6.59 14.32 8.46
C PHE A 195 5.54 13.29 8.89
N LYS A 196 4.79 13.63 9.94
CA LYS A 196 3.73 12.76 10.49
C LYS A 196 2.39 13.48 10.42
N LYS A 197 1.41 12.83 9.81
CA LYS A 197 0.02 13.28 9.83
C LYS A 197 -0.79 12.41 10.77
N SER A 198 -1.70 13.03 11.52
CA SER A 198 -2.68 12.30 12.33
C SER A 198 -3.49 11.33 11.46
N PHE A 199 -3.77 10.15 12.02
CA PHE A 199 -4.68 9.15 11.40
C PHE A 199 -6.15 9.55 11.54
N PHE A 200 -6.45 10.56 12.32
CA PHE A 200 -7.80 11.08 12.49
C PHE A 200 -8.35 11.62 11.16
N ARG A 201 -9.56 11.20 10.84
CA ARG A 201 -10.31 11.64 9.67
C ARG A 201 -11.72 12.02 10.11
N GLU A 202 -12.08 13.29 9.94
CA GLU A 202 -13.39 13.83 10.36
C GLU A 202 -14.56 13.10 9.72
N ASN A 203 -14.38 12.60 8.49
CA ASN A 203 -15.42 11.91 7.73
C ASN A 203 -15.47 10.40 7.97
N LEU A 204 -14.60 9.80 8.80
CA LEU A 204 -14.53 8.37 9.04
C LEU A 204 -14.83 8.04 10.50
N ALA A 205 -15.99 7.43 10.73
CA ALA A 205 -16.38 6.92 12.05
C ALA A 205 -15.80 5.51 12.27
N TYR A 206 -15.08 5.31 13.37
CA TYR A 206 -14.64 4.00 13.84
C TYR A 206 -15.65 3.48 14.86
N VAL A 207 -16.27 2.33 14.56
CA VAL A 207 -17.32 1.73 15.38
C VAL A 207 -16.91 0.31 15.76
N THR A 208 -17.01 -0.02 17.04
CA THR A 208 -16.84 -1.39 17.52
C THR A 208 -18.17 -1.87 18.07
N ARG A 209 -18.64 -3.03 17.61
CA ARG A 209 -19.97 -3.52 17.93
C ARG A 209 -19.95 -5.00 18.29
N TYR A 210 -20.46 -5.33 19.48
CA TYR A 210 -20.71 -6.71 19.89
C TYR A 210 -21.91 -7.27 19.13
N GLU A 211 -21.75 -8.41 18.46
CA GLU A 211 -22.80 -9.06 17.69
C GLU A 211 -22.68 -10.57 17.71
N GLU A 212 -23.74 -11.24 18.12
CA GLU A 212 -23.83 -12.69 18.02
C GLU A 212 -24.13 -13.14 16.60
N ASP A 213 -25.08 -12.50 15.93
CA ASP A 213 -25.38 -12.69 14.50
C ASP A 213 -24.75 -11.57 13.66
N LYS A 214 -23.48 -11.75 13.33
CA LYS A 214 -22.74 -10.79 12.51
C LYS A 214 -23.29 -10.64 11.10
N LEU A 215 -23.92 -11.68 10.54
CA LEU A 215 -24.51 -11.60 9.21
C LEU A 215 -25.72 -10.67 9.21
N TYR A 216 -26.59 -10.80 10.20
CA TYR A 216 -27.71 -9.88 10.40
C TYR A 216 -27.23 -8.43 10.61
N ALA A 217 -26.19 -8.25 11.42
CA ALA A 217 -25.60 -6.93 11.63
C ALA A 217 -25.07 -6.30 10.32
N ILE A 218 -24.44 -7.09 9.46
CA ILE A 218 -23.98 -6.63 8.13
C ILE A 218 -25.19 -6.19 7.28
N GLU A 219 -26.27 -6.96 7.26
CA GLU A 219 -27.49 -6.60 6.52
C GLU A 219 -28.09 -5.26 6.95
N GLN A 220 -28.02 -4.96 8.25
CA GLN A 220 -28.49 -3.68 8.80
C GLN A 220 -27.57 -2.50 8.47
N LEU A 221 -26.28 -2.76 8.31
CA LEU A 221 -25.26 -1.74 7.98
C LEU A 221 -25.24 -1.40 6.50
N LEU A 222 -25.43 -2.43 5.66
CA LEU A 222 -25.33 -2.27 4.21
C LEU A 222 -26.63 -1.68 3.65
N LYS A 223 -26.48 -0.64 2.89
CA LYS A 223 -27.53 -0.21 1.97
C LYS A 223 -27.31 -0.87 0.60
N LYS A 224 -28.38 -1.24 -0.07
CA LYS A 224 -28.32 -1.77 -1.44
C LYS A 224 -27.59 -0.78 -2.33
N ASN A 225 -26.59 -1.28 -3.09
CA ASN A 225 -25.81 -0.53 -4.07
C ASN A 225 -24.80 0.49 -3.51
N GLU A 226 -24.53 0.52 -2.19
CA GLU A 226 -23.40 1.30 -1.65
C GLU A 226 -22.10 0.47 -1.67
N PRO A 227 -20.98 1.01 -2.17
CA PRO A 227 -19.70 0.31 -2.16
C PRO A 227 -19.21 0.01 -0.74
N ALA A 228 -18.94 -1.27 -0.50
CA ALA A 228 -18.45 -1.74 0.79
C ALA A 228 -17.35 -2.79 0.63
N ILE A 229 -16.52 -2.91 1.67
CA ILE A 229 -15.55 -3.99 1.82
C ILE A 229 -15.84 -4.69 3.14
N ILE A 230 -15.90 -6.02 3.11
CA ILE A 230 -16.07 -6.85 4.31
C ILE A 230 -14.85 -7.74 4.44
N TYR A 231 -14.07 -7.53 5.49
CA TYR A 231 -12.86 -8.29 5.75
C TYR A 231 -13.14 -9.55 6.56
N THR A 232 -12.63 -10.67 6.05
CA THR A 232 -12.57 -11.96 6.72
C THR A 232 -11.12 -12.44 6.75
N ARG A 233 -10.80 -13.44 7.60
CA ARG A 233 -9.43 -13.93 7.76
C ARG A 233 -9.10 -15.14 6.90
N ASN A 234 -10.09 -15.90 6.47
CA ASN A 234 -9.83 -17.11 5.70
C ASN A 234 -10.61 -17.16 4.38
N ARG A 235 -10.03 -17.86 3.40
CA ARG A 235 -10.54 -17.96 2.03
C ARG A 235 -11.94 -18.53 1.97
N LYS A 236 -12.18 -19.63 2.69
CA LYS A 236 -13.47 -20.32 2.70
C LYS A 236 -14.59 -19.42 3.26
N ARG A 237 -14.32 -18.69 4.35
CA ARG A 237 -15.30 -17.76 4.91
C ARG A 237 -15.60 -16.60 3.98
N THR A 238 -14.58 -16.12 3.24
CA THR A 238 -14.74 -15.08 2.23
C THR A 238 -15.76 -15.49 1.16
N GLU A 239 -15.62 -16.70 0.62
CA GLU A 239 -16.53 -17.25 -0.40
C GLU A 239 -17.94 -17.49 0.16
N THR A 240 -18.03 -18.16 1.33
CA THR A 240 -19.29 -18.49 1.98
C THR A 240 -20.09 -17.24 2.31
N LEU A 241 -19.46 -16.23 2.92
CA LEU A 241 -20.15 -14.99 3.29
C LEU A 241 -20.63 -14.22 2.06
N SER A 242 -19.85 -14.17 0.98
CA SER A 242 -20.32 -13.58 -0.28
C SER A 242 -21.52 -14.32 -0.85
N HIS A 243 -21.52 -15.65 -0.79
CA HIS A 243 -22.66 -16.45 -1.23
C HIS A 243 -23.92 -16.18 -0.36
N GLU A 244 -23.77 -16.17 0.96
CA GLU A 244 -24.85 -15.85 1.91
C GLU A 244 -25.46 -14.46 1.64
N LEU A 245 -24.65 -13.46 1.36
CA LEU A 245 -25.11 -12.11 0.99
C LEU A 245 -25.86 -12.09 -0.34
N ASN A 246 -25.38 -12.81 -1.35
CA ASN A 246 -26.08 -12.91 -2.63
C ASN A 246 -27.44 -13.60 -2.50
N LEU A 247 -27.58 -14.61 -1.63
CA LEU A 247 -28.88 -15.23 -1.32
C LEU A 247 -29.87 -14.23 -0.68
N ARG A 248 -29.37 -13.20 -0.03
CA ARG A 248 -30.15 -12.10 0.58
C ARG A 248 -30.29 -10.89 -0.34
N HIS A 249 -30.04 -11.09 -1.64
CA HIS A 249 -30.18 -10.06 -2.69
C HIS A 249 -29.21 -8.87 -2.58
N PHE A 250 -28.09 -9.03 -1.87
CA PHE A 250 -26.95 -8.10 -1.95
C PHE A 250 -26.05 -8.51 -3.12
N GLN A 251 -25.62 -7.54 -3.91
CA GLN A 251 -24.72 -7.82 -5.03
C GLN A 251 -23.27 -7.84 -4.51
N SER A 252 -22.77 -9.01 -4.13
CA SER A 252 -21.44 -9.18 -3.61
C SER A 252 -20.56 -10.05 -4.50
N ASP A 253 -19.25 -9.83 -4.41
CA ASP A 253 -18.21 -10.72 -4.91
C ASP A 253 -17.21 -11.01 -3.81
N TYR A 254 -16.30 -11.96 -4.05
CA TYR A 254 -15.27 -12.33 -3.08
C TYR A 254 -13.87 -12.22 -3.68
N PHE A 255 -12.86 -11.93 -2.82
CA PHE A 255 -11.49 -11.78 -3.23
C PHE A 255 -10.51 -12.35 -2.19
N HIS A 256 -9.61 -13.22 -2.61
CA HIS A 256 -8.53 -13.76 -1.78
C HIS A 256 -7.34 -14.23 -2.63
N GLY A 257 -6.21 -14.51 -1.99
CA GLY A 257 -4.98 -14.88 -2.69
C GLY A 257 -5.04 -16.20 -3.48
N GLY A 258 -6.05 -17.04 -3.24
CA GLY A 258 -6.19 -18.37 -3.87
C GLY A 258 -6.94 -18.39 -5.21
N ILE A 259 -7.58 -17.29 -5.63
CA ILE A 259 -8.24 -17.22 -6.96
C ILE A 259 -7.23 -16.86 -8.04
N SER A 260 -7.52 -17.25 -9.28
CA SER A 260 -6.67 -16.96 -10.42
C SER A 260 -6.52 -15.46 -10.70
N ASP A 261 -5.46 -15.05 -11.38
CA ASP A 261 -5.23 -13.64 -11.68
C ASP A 261 -6.30 -13.08 -12.62
N GLN A 262 -6.85 -13.89 -13.50
CA GLN A 262 -7.97 -13.51 -14.36
C GLN A 262 -9.24 -13.25 -13.55
N GLU A 263 -9.55 -14.11 -12.58
CA GLU A 263 -10.68 -13.90 -11.66
C GLU A 263 -10.48 -12.66 -10.79
N LYS A 264 -9.26 -12.43 -10.28
CA LYS A 264 -8.93 -11.22 -9.52
C LYS A 264 -9.24 -9.96 -10.33
N GLN A 265 -8.79 -9.91 -11.58
CA GLN A 265 -9.04 -8.77 -12.47
C GLN A 265 -10.53 -8.57 -12.74
N GLN A 266 -11.26 -9.65 -13.03
CA GLN A 266 -12.70 -9.57 -13.33
C GLN A 266 -13.51 -9.10 -12.10
N LYS A 267 -13.22 -9.66 -10.91
CA LYS A 267 -13.90 -9.31 -9.66
C LYS A 267 -13.58 -7.87 -9.24
N LEU A 268 -12.34 -7.46 -9.36
CA LEU A 268 -11.93 -6.08 -9.12
C LEU A 268 -12.64 -5.12 -10.07
N HIS A 269 -12.72 -5.45 -11.37
CA HIS A 269 -13.45 -4.65 -12.36
C HIS A 269 -14.93 -4.52 -12.00
N ASN A 270 -15.60 -5.62 -11.64
CA ASN A 270 -17.00 -5.61 -11.23
C ASN A 270 -17.25 -4.71 -10.01
N TRP A 271 -16.31 -4.73 -9.05
CA TRP A 271 -16.43 -3.90 -7.86
C TRP A 271 -16.14 -2.42 -8.15
N LEU A 272 -15.12 -2.11 -8.97
CA LEU A 272 -14.81 -0.74 -9.37
C LEU A 272 -15.94 -0.11 -10.17
N THR A 273 -16.59 -0.87 -11.05
CA THR A 273 -17.74 -0.43 -11.89
C THR A 273 -19.08 -0.54 -11.18
N GLU A 274 -19.10 -0.96 -9.92
CA GLU A 274 -20.31 -1.11 -9.07
C GLU A 274 -21.34 -2.12 -9.59
N LYS A 275 -20.96 -2.98 -10.52
CA LYS A 275 -21.79 -4.14 -10.89
C LYS A 275 -21.99 -5.06 -9.68
N LYS A 276 -20.96 -5.15 -8.82
CA LYS A 276 -21.00 -5.83 -7.53
C LYS A 276 -20.36 -4.92 -6.49
N PRO A 277 -21.13 -4.03 -5.86
CA PRO A 277 -20.60 -2.96 -5.01
C PRO A 277 -20.01 -3.49 -3.69
N ILE A 278 -20.34 -4.71 -3.26
CA ILE A 278 -19.85 -5.29 -2.02
C ILE A 278 -18.74 -6.29 -2.32
N MET A 279 -17.57 -6.08 -1.74
CA MET A 279 -16.45 -7.00 -1.81
C MET A 279 -16.21 -7.67 -0.47
N VAL A 280 -16.36 -9.00 -0.41
CA VAL A 280 -15.94 -9.79 0.74
C VAL A 280 -14.51 -10.26 0.51
N ALA A 281 -13.57 -10.00 1.41
CA ALA A 281 -12.17 -10.20 1.09
C ALA A 281 -11.30 -10.59 2.30
N THR A 282 -10.19 -11.25 2.02
CA THR A 282 -9.07 -11.32 2.96
C THR A 282 -8.17 -10.08 2.81
N ASN A 283 -7.15 -9.94 3.65
CA ASN A 283 -6.12 -8.90 3.57
C ASN A 283 -5.42 -8.83 2.19
N ALA A 284 -5.51 -9.89 1.36
CA ALA A 284 -5.03 -9.89 -0.03
C ALA A 284 -5.75 -8.84 -0.91
N PHE A 285 -6.96 -8.42 -0.52
CA PHE A 285 -7.69 -7.35 -1.17
C PHE A 285 -7.42 -6.04 -0.43
N GLY A 286 -6.56 -5.27 -0.99
CA GLY A 286 -6.36 -4.01 -0.29
C GLY A 286 -5.20 -3.19 -0.79
N MET A 287 -3.99 -3.66 -0.66
CA MET A 287 -2.82 -2.87 -1.06
C MET A 287 -2.92 -2.52 -2.55
N GLY A 288 -2.85 -1.23 -2.86
CA GLY A 288 -2.94 -0.72 -4.24
C GLY A 288 -4.35 -0.48 -4.79
N ILE A 289 -5.40 -0.82 -4.07
CA ILE A 289 -6.78 -0.56 -4.51
C ILE A 289 -7.19 0.85 -4.09
N ASP A 290 -7.56 1.67 -5.07
CA ASP A 290 -7.99 3.04 -4.87
C ASP A 290 -9.42 3.25 -5.43
N LYS A 291 -10.42 3.09 -4.57
CA LYS A 291 -11.82 3.44 -4.82
C LYS A 291 -12.25 4.49 -3.81
N PRO A 292 -12.57 5.71 -4.24
CA PRO A 292 -12.78 6.83 -3.32
C PRO A 292 -14.08 6.73 -2.52
N ASN A 293 -15.12 6.16 -3.10
CA ASN A 293 -16.49 6.19 -2.58
C ASN A 293 -16.93 4.96 -1.78
N VAL A 294 -16.00 4.26 -1.12
CA VAL A 294 -16.34 3.16 -0.20
C VAL A 294 -17.02 3.75 1.04
N ARG A 295 -18.25 3.33 1.31
CA ARG A 295 -19.04 3.84 2.45
C ARG A 295 -18.80 3.05 3.72
N HIS A 296 -18.64 1.72 3.60
CA HIS A 296 -18.45 0.83 4.73
C HIS A 296 -17.21 -0.04 4.54
N VAL A 297 -16.36 -0.08 5.55
CA VAL A 297 -15.36 -1.13 5.75
C VAL A 297 -15.77 -1.90 7.00
N ILE A 298 -16.15 -3.17 6.83
CA ILE A 298 -16.66 -4.00 7.91
C ILE A 298 -15.65 -5.11 8.18
N HIS A 299 -15.17 -5.22 9.39
CA HIS A 299 -14.38 -6.35 9.85
C HIS A 299 -15.31 -7.39 10.46
N TYR A 300 -15.56 -8.46 9.71
CA TYR A 300 -16.37 -9.60 10.14
C TYR A 300 -15.63 -10.42 11.20
N GLU A 301 -14.33 -10.55 11.05
CA GLU A 301 -13.40 -11.15 11.99
C GLU A 301 -12.36 -10.10 12.42
N MET A 302 -11.84 -10.24 13.66
CA MET A 302 -10.89 -9.27 14.19
C MET A 302 -9.59 -9.26 13.36
N PRO A 303 -9.05 -8.11 13.02
CA PRO A 303 -7.76 -8.00 12.32
C PRO A 303 -6.59 -8.46 13.20
N ASP A 304 -5.48 -8.79 12.56
CA ASP A 304 -4.28 -9.33 13.22
C ASP A 304 -3.57 -8.32 14.12
N SER A 305 -3.69 -7.04 13.78
CA SER A 305 -3.06 -5.93 14.48
C SER A 305 -3.83 -4.63 14.27
N MET A 306 -3.49 -3.63 15.09
CA MET A 306 -4.04 -2.28 14.92
C MET A 306 -3.59 -1.63 13.62
N GLU A 307 -2.37 -1.90 13.17
CA GLU A 307 -1.83 -1.41 11.90
C GLU A 307 -2.65 -1.94 10.72
N SER A 308 -2.91 -3.25 10.68
CA SER A 308 -3.78 -3.88 9.68
C SER A 308 -5.19 -3.27 9.72
N TYR A 309 -5.75 -3.10 10.92
CA TYR A 309 -7.05 -2.47 11.10
C TYR A 309 -7.10 -1.06 10.49
N PHE A 310 -6.13 -0.19 10.84
CA PHE A 310 -6.09 1.17 10.31
C PHE A 310 -5.85 1.22 8.80
N GLN A 311 -5.02 0.33 8.27
CA GLN A 311 -4.76 0.24 6.84
C GLN A 311 -6.01 -0.18 6.06
N GLU A 312 -6.76 -1.14 6.58
CA GLU A 312 -8.02 -1.64 5.98
C GLU A 312 -9.16 -0.63 6.16
N ALA A 313 -9.40 -0.14 7.38
CA ALA A 313 -10.40 0.88 7.69
C ALA A 313 -10.19 2.19 6.89
N GLY A 314 -8.94 2.57 6.67
CA GLY A 314 -8.55 3.76 5.91
C GLY A 314 -8.97 3.76 4.43
N ARG A 315 -9.54 2.65 3.92
CA ARG A 315 -10.10 2.57 2.56
C ARG A 315 -11.46 3.24 2.45
N ALA A 316 -12.19 3.37 3.55
CA ALA A 316 -13.50 4.03 3.56
C ALA A 316 -13.37 5.55 3.40
N GLY A 317 -14.29 6.16 2.65
CA GLY A 317 -14.48 7.61 2.57
C GLY A 317 -13.28 8.41 2.06
N ARG A 318 -12.52 7.91 1.09
CA ARG A 318 -11.36 8.65 0.51
C ARG A 318 -11.77 9.88 -0.28
N ASP A 319 -13.04 9.96 -0.66
CA ASP A 319 -13.66 11.12 -1.31
C ASP A 319 -14.01 12.27 -0.34
N GLY A 320 -13.80 12.08 0.97
CA GLY A 320 -14.13 13.06 2.00
C GLY A 320 -15.57 13.01 2.48
N LEU A 321 -16.42 12.17 1.88
CA LEU A 321 -17.81 12.00 2.32
C LEU A 321 -17.88 11.06 3.54
N PRO A 322 -18.93 11.16 4.38
CA PRO A 322 -19.11 10.32 5.56
C PRO A 322 -19.01 8.81 5.23
N ALA A 323 -18.23 8.10 6.02
CA ALA A 323 -17.99 6.67 5.90
C ALA A 323 -17.79 6.04 7.28
N GLN A 324 -17.93 4.72 7.36
CA GLN A 324 -17.77 3.97 8.61
C GLN A 324 -16.82 2.80 8.45
N ALA A 325 -15.97 2.61 9.47
CA ALA A 325 -15.22 1.39 9.70
C ALA A 325 -15.82 0.67 10.91
N VAL A 326 -16.43 -0.48 10.69
CA VAL A 326 -17.16 -1.23 11.72
C VAL A 326 -16.44 -2.53 12.03
N LEU A 327 -16.02 -2.71 13.28
CA LEU A 327 -15.50 -3.97 13.79
C LEU A 327 -16.62 -4.73 14.50
N LEU A 328 -17.03 -5.85 13.94
CA LEU A 328 -17.98 -6.78 14.55
C LEU A 328 -17.21 -7.83 15.35
N TYR A 329 -17.56 -8.01 16.61
CA TYR A 329 -16.88 -8.97 17.46
C TYR A 329 -17.85 -9.75 18.36
N ASN A 330 -17.44 -10.94 18.76
CA ASN A 330 -18.08 -11.77 19.78
C ASN A 330 -17.01 -12.61 20.53
N PRO A 331 -17.38 -13.36 21.58
CA PRO A 331 -16.43 -14.13 22.36
C PRO A 331 -15.63 -15.18 21.57
N SER A 332 -16.20 -15.72 20.49
CA SER A 332 -15.49 -16.73 19.66
C SER A 332 -14.30 -16.15 18.91
N ASP A 333 -14.31 -14.84 18.60
CA ASP A 333 -13.18 -14.18 17.95
C ASP A 333 -11.94 -14.14 18.86
N PHE A 334 -12.15 -13.83 20.15
CA PHE A 334 -11.06 -13.83 21.13
C PHE A 334 -10.44 -15.21 21.29
N LYS A 335 -11.29 -16.25 21.35
CA LYS A 335 -10.81 -17.63 21.43
C LYS A 335 -9.97 -18.00 20.21
N THR A 336 -10.44 -17.65 19.02
CA THR A 336 -9.74 -17.89 17.74
C THR A 336 -8.38 -17.20 17.72
N LEU A 337 -8.32 -15.92 18.13
CA LEU A 337 -7.08 -15.16 18.19
C LEU A 337 -6.11 -15.75 19.22
N GLN A 338 -6.61 -16.13 20.39
CA GLN A 338 -5.81 -16.77 21.43
C GLN A 338 -5.22 -18.10 20.95
N GLU A 339 -6.02 -18.94 20.31
CA GLU A 339 -5.57 -20.20 19.74
C GLU A 339 -4.51 -19.97 18.65
N GLN A 340 -4.71 -18.97 17.80
CA GLN A 340 -3.84 -18.70 16.66
C GLN A 340 -2.50 -18.06 17.06
N TYR A 341 -2.50 -17.13 18.01
CA TYR A 341 -1.31 -16.31 18.31
C TYR A 341 -0.64 -16.66 19.64
N ILE A 342 -1.38 -17.14 20.62
CA ILE A 342 -0.83 -17.42 21.96
C ILE A 342 -0.57 -18.92 22.14
N ASN A 343 -1.56 -19.75 21.85
CA ASN A 343 -1.44 -21.19 22.10
C ASN A 343 -0.50 -21.90 21.13
N ASN A 344 -0.18 -21.29 19.99
CA ASN A 344 0.81 -21.79 19.04
C ASN A 344 2.25 -21.38 19.38
N LEU A 345 2.45 -20.50 20.36
CA LEU A 345 3.79 -20.21 20.86
C LEU A 345 4.32 -21.39 21.67
N PRO A 346 5.62 -21.75 21.51
CA PRO A 346 6.22 -22.80 22.32
C PRO A 346 6.17 -22.41 23.80
N THR A 347 5.85 -23.38 24.66
CA THR A 347 5.88 -23.14 26.11
C THR A 347 7.31 -22.84 26.57
N THR A 348 7.44 -22.10 27.68
CA THR A 348 8.75 -21.78 28.25
C THR A 348 9.56 -23.06 28.57
N ASP A 349 8.87 -24.14 28.96
CA ASP A 349 9.53 -25.42 29.27
C ASP A 349 10.03 -26.09 28.00
N PHE A 350 9.24 -26.09 26.90
CA PHE A 350 9.71 -26.59 25.60
C PHE A 350 10.93 -25.80 25.09
N VAL A 351 10.92 -24.46 25.24
CA VAL A 351 12.09 -23.65 24.85
C VAL A 351 13.32 -24.02 25.67
N LYS A 352 13.16 -24.25 26.99
CA LYS A 352 14.28 -24.68 27.86
C LYS A 352 14.81 -26.08 27.53
N GLU A 353 13.97 -26.98 26.99
CA GLU A 353 14.42 -28.33 26.56
C GLU A 353 15.21 -28.29 25.26
N VAL A 354 14.98 -27.28 24.42
CA VAL A 354 15.65 -27.14 23.11
C VAL A 354 16.97 -26.38 23.21
N TYR A 355 17.10 -25.50 24.20
CA TYR A 355 18.28 -24.66 24.47
C TYR A 355 18.94 -25.03 25.80
#